data_89d39b232b832417dc81e886e142e5e6
#
_entry.id   89d39b232b832417dc81e886e142e5e6
#
_cell.length_a   1.000
_cell.length_b   1.000
_cell.length_c   1.000
_cell.angle_alpha   90.00
_cell.angle_beta   90.00
_cell.angle_gamma   90.00
#
_symmetry.space_group_name_H-M   'P 1'
#
loop_
_entity.id
_entity.type
_entity.pdbx_description
1 polymer ?
#
loop_
_entity_poly.entity_id
_entity_poly.type
_entity_poly.pdbx_seq_one_letter_code
_entity_poly.pdbx_strand_id
1 'polypeptide(L)'
;MELDYAPAPKTWSVGEILDHLILSDQVYFREIKALFDLKREGKPTYLRRRFSDFNPSVFFLPKSALPYLDESFRLVNLVLPRSLRTFFVLSRLVPTDAPDIARPRPGRSGDAIRQELAAGPVALADLFAGEPEADFNQFIHYHPLLGENNLYQLLTFLTNHETVHQRQIEDTLPKIKR
;
A
#
# COMPACT_ATOMS: atom_id res chain seq x y z
N MET A 1 -19.42 -5.43 15.95
CA MET A 1 -20.00 -6.77 15.71
C MET A 1 -19.78 -7.24 14.27
N GLU A 2 -20.28 -6.56 13.25
CA GLU A 2 -20.00 -6.97 11.85
C GLU A 2 -18.53 -6.76 11.46
N LEU A 3 -17.88 -5.76 12.02
CA LEU A 3 -16.46 -5.46 11.75
C LEU A 3 -15.48 -6.53 12.24
N ASP A 4 -15.84 -7.26 13.28
CA ASP A 4 -14.99 -8.30 13.86
C ASP A 4 -15.14 -9.67 13.20
N TYR A 5 -16.07 -9.78 12.24
CA TYR A 5 -16.30 -11.05 11.54
C TYR A 5 -15.16 -11.35 10.57
N ALA A 6 -14.48 -12.48 10.79
CA ALA A 6 -13.51 -13.08 9.88
C ALA A 6 -14.15 -14.31 9.20
N PRO A 7 -14.10 -14.44 7.86
CA PRO A 7 -14.80 -15.52 7.14
C PRO A 7 -14.18 -16.91 7.34
N ALA A 8 -12.93 -16.98 7.81
CA ALA A 8 -12.22 -18.21 8.10
C ALA A 8 -11.09 -17.96 9.14
N PRO A 9 -10.57 -19.01 9.81
CA PRO A 9 -9.40 -18.88 10.66
C PRO A 9 -8.20 -18.28 9.89
N LYS A 10 -7.49 -17.37 10.52
CA LYS A 10 -6.31 -16.66 9.93
C LYS A 10 -6.64 -15.76 8.73
N THR A 11 -7.90 -15.44 8.49
CA THR A 11 -8.28 -14.39 7.55
C THR A 11 -8.62 -13.11 8.30
N TRP A 12 -8.46 -11.98 7.64
CA TRP A 12 -8.81 -10.69 8.25
C TRP A 12 -10.32 -10.52 8.35
N SER A 13 -10.75 -9.90 9.44
CA SER A 13 -12.11 -9.37 9.58
C SER A 13 -12.32 -8.14 8.68
N VAL A 14 -13.56 -7.73 8.50
CA VAL A 14 -13.89 -6.50 7.77
C VAL A 14 -13.19 -5.30 8.39
N GLY A 15 -13.18 -5.19 9.72
CA GLY A 15 -12.50 -4.10 10.42
C GLY A 15 -10.99 -4.10 10.20
N GLU A 16 -10.36 -5.28 10.18
CA GLU A 16 -8.92 -5.40 9.91
C GLU A 16 -8.59 -5.04 8.45
N ILE A 17 -9.44 -5.39 7.48
CA ILE A 17 -9.25 -4.98 6.08
C ILE A 17 -9.31 -3.46 5.96
N LEU A 18 -10.30 -2.81 6.59
CA LEU A 18 -10.45 -1.36 6.57
C LEU A 18 -9.27 -0.66 7.28
N ASP A 19 -8.81 -1.19 8.41
CA ASP A 19 -7.63 -0.64 9.11
C ASP A 19 -6.34 -0.80 8.28
N HIS A 20 -6.20 -1.92 7.57
CA HIS A 20 -5.09 -2.11 6.63
C HIS A 20 -5.10 -1.08 5.50
N LEU A 21 -6.25 -0.75 4.93
CA LEU A 21 -6.38 0.31 3.92
C LEU A 21 -5.96 1.66 4.47
N ILE A 22 -6.45 2.04 5.66
CA ILE A 22 -6.07 3.30 6.34
C ILE A 22 -4.54 3.36 6.53
N LEU A 23 -3.94 2.30 7.03
CA LEU A 23 -2.50 2.25 7.27
C LEU A 23 -1.70 2.32 5.96
N SER A 24 -2.15 1.64 4.92
CA SER A 24 -1.54 1.67 3.59
C SER A 24 -1.56 3.08 3.01
N ASP A 25 -2.71 3.76 3.05
CA ASP A 25 -2.85 5.14 2.60
C ASP A 25 -1.91 6.08 3.36
N GLN A 26 -1.86 5.96 4.69
CA GLN A 26 -0.96 6.77 5.51
C GLN A 26 0.52 6.55 5.16
N VAL A 27 0.92 5.32 4.79
CA VAL A 27 2.28 5.05 4.30
C VAL A 27 2.52 5.80 3.01
N TYR A 28 1.66 5.63 2.00
CA TYR A 28 1.85 6.24 0.69
C TYR A 28 1.71 7.76 0.72
N PHE A 29 0.85 8.33 1.55
CA PHE A 29 0.76 9.79 1.73
C PHE A 29 2.06 10.38 2.30
N ARG A 30 2.71 9.68 3.24
CA ARG A 30 4.05 10.08 3.73
C ARG A 30 5.11 9.99 2.63
N GLU A 31 5.03 8.97 1.75
CA GLU A 31 5.94 8.82 0.62
C GLU A 31 5.76 9.96 -0.41
N ILE A 32 4.52 10.30 -0.74
CA ILE A 32 4.18 11.42 -1.63
C ILE A 32 4.67 12.74 -1.04
N LYS A 33 4.39 12.96 0.26
CA LYS A 33 4.89 14.13 0.97
C LYS A 33 6.42 14.23 0.92
N ALA A 34 7.13 13.14 1.16
CA ALA A 34 8.58 13.11 1.09
C ALA A 34 9.11 13.46 -0.30
N LEU A 35 8.46 13.04 -1.37
CA LEU A 35 8.81 13.43 -2.74
C LEU A 35 8.61 14.93 -2.96
N PHE A 36 7.52 15.53 -2.47
CA PHE A 36 7.30 16.98 -2.54
C PHE A 36 8.31 17.77 -1.70
N ASP A 37 8.68 17.25 -0.51
CA ASP A 37 9.71 17.86 0.33
C ASP A 37 11.08 17.86 -0.40
N LEU A 38 11.46 16.77 -1.08
CA LEU A 38 12.67 16.71 -1.91
C LEU A 38 12.67 17.79 -3.00
N LYS A 39 11.53 17.99 -3.70
CA LYS A 39 11.38 19.08 -4.70
C LYS A 39 11.61 20.44 -4.07
N ARG A 40 10.98 20.73 -2.92
CA ARG A 40 11.13 22.01 -2.21
C ARG A 40 12.57 22.28 -1.77
N GLU A 41 13.31 21.22 -1.47
CA GLU A 41 14.73 21.29 -1.13
C GLU A 41 15.67 21.36 -2.34
N GLY A 42 15.14 21.37 -3.56
CA GLY A 42 15.93 21.37 -4.81
C GLY A 42 16.69 20.07 -5.06
N LYS A 43 16.26 18.97 -4.43
CA LYS A 43 16.85 17.63 -4.57
C LYS A 43 16.15 16.83 -5.67
N PRO A 44 16.80 15.78 -6.20
CA PRO A 44 16.16 14.85 -7.12
C PRO A 44 14.87 14.27 -6.50
N THR A 45 13.77 14.33 -7.25
CA THR A 45 12.45 13.84 -6.84
C THR A 45 12.34 12.32 -7.01
N TYR A 46 13.30 11.62 -6.42
CA TYR A 46 13.44 10.16 -6.47
C TYR A 46 13.52 9.60 -5.05
N LEU A 47 12.53 8.80 -4.66
CA LEU A 47 12.46 8.14 -3.37
C LEU A 47 12.60 6.62 -3.56
N ARG A 48 13.69 6.06 -3.07
CA ARG A 48 13.90 4.60 -3.12
C ARG A 48 13.56 3.97 -1.78
N ARG A 49 12.71 2.94 -1.84
CA ARG A 49 12.40 2.07 -0.70
C ARG A 49 13.00 0.68 -0.92
N ARG A 50 13.36 0.05 0.19
CA ARG A 50 13.94 -1.29 0.27
C ARG A 50 12.96 -2.24 0.95
N PHE A 51 13.17 -3.54 0.82
CA PHE A 51 12.40 -4.53 1.57
C PHE A 51 12.51 -4.32 3.08
N SER A 52 13.69 -3.92 3.58
CA SER A 52 13.90 -3.62 5.00
C SER A 52 13.04 -2.48 5.53
N ASP A 53 12.62 -1.52 4.69
CA ASP A 53 11.82 -0.37 5.09
C ASP A 53 10.35 -0.78 5.37
N PHE A 54 9.87 -1.82 4.70
CA PHE A 54 8.51 -2.35 4.86
C PHE A 54 8.45 -3.55 5.82
N ASN A 55 9.60 -4.20 6.05
CA ASN A 55 9.72 -5.41 6.86
C ASN A 55 8.63 -6.47 6.56
N PRO A 56 8.39 -6.80 5.27
CA PRO A 56 7.36 -7.77 4.91
C PRO A 56 7.80 -9.18 5.28
N SER A 57 6.85 -10.02 5.65
CA SER A 57 7.03 -11.47 5.64
C SER A 57 6.84 -11.98 4.21
N VAL A 58 7.80 -11.70 3.33
CA VAL A 58 7.73 -12.11 1.92
C VAL A 58 8.32 -13.52 1.79
N PHE A 59 7.58 -14.42 1.16
CA PHE A 59 8.08 -15.73 0.71
C PHE A 59 8.63 -16.67 1.79
N PHE A 60 8.15 -16.60 3.03
CA PHE A 60 8.67 -17.42 4.13
C PHE A 60 10.18 -17.26 4.40
N LEU A 61 10.76 -16.17 3.94
CA LEU A 61 12.17 -15.87 4.14
C LEU A 61 12.39 -15.18 5.48
N PRO A 62 13.47 -15.50 6.19
CA PRO A 62 13.81 -14.80 7.41
C PRO A 62 14.13 -13.32 7.11
N LYS A 63 13.75 -12.42 8.03
CA LYS A 63 13.99 -10.98 7.89
C LYS A 63 15.45 -10.61 7.60
N SER A 64 16.39 -11.42 8.06
CA SER A 64 17.82 -11.27 7.76
C SER A 64 18.18 -11.44 6.29
N ALA A 65 17.33 -12.08 5.49
CA ALA A 65 17.52 -12.25 4.05
C ALA A 65 17.00 -11.05 3.23
N LEU A 66 16.21 -10.16 3.80
CA LEU A 66 15.59 -9.03 3.10
C LEU A 66 16.60 -8.13 2.36
N PRO A 67 17.79 -7.78 2.91
CA PRO A 67 18.76 -6.95 2.19
C PRO A 67 19.25 -7.60 0.88
N TYR A 68 19.31 -8.92 0.82
CA TYR A 68 19.72 -9.65 -0.38
C TYR A 68 18.65 -9.69 -1.46
N LEU A 69 17.38 -9.53 -1.07
CA LEU A 69 16.27 -9.48 -2.02
C LEU A 69 16.23 -8.20 -2.83
N ASP A 70 16.72 -7.08 -2.29
CA ASP A 70 16.67 -5.78 -2.97
C ASP A 70 17.35 -5.81 -4.33
N GLU A 71 18.55 -6.39 -4.44
CA GLU A 71 19.26 -6.47 -5.72
C GLU A 71 18.66 -7.51 -6.66
N SER A 72 18.22 -8.65 -6.14
CA SER A 72 17.55 -9.68 -6.94
C SER A 72 16.25 -9.14 -7.55
N PHE A 73 15.42 -8.45 -6.76
CA PHE A 73 14.18 -7.85 -7.26
C PHE A 73 14.43 -6.64 -8.17
N ARG A 74 15.54 -5.92 -8.02
CA ARG A 74 15.93 -4.88 -8.98
C ARG A 74 16.12 -5.46 -10.38
N LEU A 75 16.76 -6.61 -10.50
CA LEU A 75 16.90 -7.31 -11.77
C LEU A 75 15.55 -7.80 -12.31
N VAL A 76 14.71 -8.38 -11.45
CA VAL A 76 13.34 -8.78 -11.81
C VAL A 76 12.54 -7.57 -12.32
N ASN A 77 12.64 -6.45 -11.63
CA ASN A 77 11.94 -5.21 -12.00
C ASN A 77 12.43 -4.61 -13.33
N LEU A 78 13.66 -4.90 -13.74
CA LEU A 78 14.19 -4.48 -15.03
C LEU A 78 13.61 -5.29 -16.19
N VAL A 79 13.38 -6.59 -15.96
CA VAL A 79 12.98 -7.54 -17.02
C VAL A 79 11.46 -7.72 -17.08
N LEU A 80 10.78 -7.73 -15.93
CA LEU A 80 9.36 -8.01 -15.85
C LEU A 80 8.53 -6.74 -16.14
N PRO A 81 7.61 -6.76 -17.10
CA PRO A 81 6.72 -5.64 -17.38
C PRO A 81 5.94 -5.19 -16.14
N ARG A 82 5.75 -3.87 -16.00
CA ARG A 82 5.04 -3.27 -14.86
C ARG A 82 3.65 -3.87 -14.65
N SER A 83 2.89 -4.09 -15.72
CA SER A 83 1.54 -4.67 -15.66
C SER A 83 1.54 -6.05 -14.98
N LEU A 84 2.53 -6.88 -15.28
CA LEU A 84 2.68 -8.19 -14.65
C LEU A 84 3.07 -8.06 -13.17
N ARG A 85 3.99 -7.16 -12.82
CA ARG A 85 4.37 -6.90 -11.41
C ARG A 85 3.16 -6.45 -10.60
N THR A 86 2.41 -5.46 -11.10
CA THR A 86 1.19 -4.97 -10.47
C THR A 86 0.14 -6.08 -10.33
N PHE A 87 -0.04 -6.89 -11.37
CA PHE A 87 -0.93 -8.04 -11.31
C PHE A 87 -0.53 -9.03 -10.22
N PHE A 88 0.74 -9.41 -10.12
CA PHE A 88 1.20 -10.34 -9.08
C PHE A 88 1.00 -9.79 -7.67
N VAL A 89 1.27 -8.50 -7.46
CA VAL A 89 1.07 -7.87 -6.14
C VAL A 89 -0.40 -7.82 -5.74
N LEU A 90 -1.30 -7.52 -6.70
CA LEU A 90 -2.73 -7.33 -6.43
C LEU A 90 -3.55 -8.63 -6.50
N SER A 91 -3.07 -9.66 -7.21
CA SER A 91 -3.85 -10.89 -7.48
C SER A 91 -3.97 -11.84 -6.29
N ARG A 92 -3.21 -11.62 -5.21
CA ARG A 92 -3.10 -12.55 -4.06
C ARG A 92 -2.66 -13.98 -4.43
N LEU A 93 -2.17 -14.19 -5.65
CA LEU A 93 -1.59 -15.46 -6.06
C LEU A 93 -0.32 -15.79 -5.26
N VAL A 94 0.36 -14.75 -4.81
CA VAL A 94 1.48 -14.90 -3.88
C VAL A 94 0.95 -14.63 -2.47
N PRO A 95 0.97 -15.62 -1.57
CA PRO A 95 0.57 -15.44 -0.19
C PRO A 95 1.61 -14.55 0.51
N THR A 96 1.36 -13.25 0.50
CA THR A 96 2.16 -12.27 1.22
C THR A 96 1.36 -11.74 2.39
N ASP A 97 1.95 -11.77 3.58
CA ASP A 97 1.41 -11.03 4.70
C ASP A 97 1.59 -9.53 4.45
N ALA A 98 0.68 -8.72 4.98
CA ALA A 98 0.85 -7.28 4.94
C ALA A 98 2.19 -6.89 5.57
N PRO A 99 2.89 -5.88 5.02
CA PRO A 99 4.05 -5.29 5.65
C PRO A 99 3.74 -4.89 7.10
N ASP A 100 4.71 -5.00 8.00
CA ASP A 100 4.50 -4.64 9.42
C ASP A 100 3.93 -3.23 9.59
N ILE A 101 4.34 -2.28 8.73
CA ILE A 101 3.88 -0.88 8.74
C ILE A 101 2.41 -0.69 8.32
N ALA A 102 1.81 -1.69 7.66
CA ALA A 102 0.42 -1.71 7.21
C ALA A 102 -0.35 -2.91 7.79
N ARG A 103 0.21 -3.57 8.83
CA ARG A 103 -0.47 -4.67 9.51
C ARG A 103 -1.65 -4.13 10.31
N PRO A 104 -2.87 -4.64 10.11
CA PRO A 104 -4.06 -4.14 10.77
C PRO A 104 -3.98 -4.34 12.28
N ARG A 105 -4.58 -3.39 13.00
CA ARG A 105 -4.71 -3.38 14.46
C ARG A 105 -6.07 -4.00 14.83
N PRO A 106 -6.12 -5.08 15.60
CA PRO A 106 -7.37 -5.70 15.98
C PRO A 106 -8.18 -4.81 16.95
N GLY A 107 -9.50 -4.98 16.96
CA GLY A 107 -10.38 -4.38 17.96
C GLY A 107 -10.60 -2.88 17.85
N ARG A 108 -10.39 -2.30 16.67
CA ARG A 108 -10.68 -0.88 16.43
C ARG A 108 -12.18 -0.59 16.39
N SER A 109 -12.61 0.53 16.98
CA SER A 109 -14.00 0.92 16.93
C SER A 109 -14.42 1.35 15.50
N GLY A 110 -15.68 1.05 15.14
CA GLY A 110 -16.23 1.43 13.83
C GLY A 110 -16.23 2.94 13.61
N ASP A 111 -16.39 3.74 14.67
CA ASP A 111 -16.37 5.19 14.55
C ASP A 111 -14.98 5.72 14.26
N ALA A 112 -13.94 5.17 14.90
CA ALA A 112 -12.55 5.54 14.60
C ALA A 112 -12.17 5.17 13.16
N ILE A 113 -12.53 3.96 12.70
CA ILE A 113 -12.31 3.53 11.32
C ILE A 113 -13.03 4.47 10.34
N ARG A 114 -14.30 4.78 10.57
CA ARG A 114 -15.09 5.68 9.71
C ARG A 114 -14.47 7.07 9.63
N GLN A 115 -14.04 7.61 10.77
CA GLN A 115 -13.41 8.93 10.83
C GLN A 115 -12.11 8.97 10.05
N GLU A 116 -11.24 7.99 10.20
CA GLU A 116 -9.94 7.94 9.50
C GLU A 116 -10.12 7.69 8.00
N LEU A 117 -11.06 6.82 7.59
CA LEU A 117 -11.41 6.62 6.16
C LEU A 117 -11.92 7.92 5.53
N ALA A 118 -12.77 8.67 6.23
CA ALA A 118 -13.28 9.94 5.73
C ALA A 118 -12.20 11.04 5.63
N ALA A 119 -11.18 10.97 6.48
CA ALA A 119 -10.07 11.93 6.46
C ALA A 119 -9.06 11.67 5.33
N GLY A 120 -8.95 10.42 4.86
CA GLY A 120 -7.96 10.02 3.83
C GLY A 120 -8.02 10.86 2.55
N PRO A 121 -9.19 10.95 1.85
CA PRO A 121 -9.32 11.73 0.62
C PRO A 121 -8.99 13.22 0.83
N VAL A 122 -9.34 13.80 1.97
CA VAL A 122 -9.04 15.20 2.30
C VAL A 122 -7.54 15.37 2.46
N ALA A 123 -6.89 14.51 3.24
CA ALA A 123 -5.44 14.55 3.43
C ALA A 123 -4.68 14.38 2.12
N LEU A 124 -5.14 13.51 1.22
CA LEU A 124 -4.56 13.36 -0.11
C LEU A 124 -4.73 14.63 -0.95
N ALA A 125 -5.93 15.20 -0.98
CA ALA A 125 -6.19 16.45 -1.72
C ALA A 125 -5.32 17.60 -1.22
N ASP A 126 -5.15 17.75 0.09
CA ASP A 126 -4.31 18.77 0.71
C ASP A 126 -2.83 18.63 0.32
N LEU A 127 -2.32 17.40 0.20
CA LEU A 127 -0.95 17.16 -0.28
C LEU A 127 -0.74 17.74 -1.69
N PHE A 128 -1.70 17.54 -2.58
CA PHE A 128 -1.60 18.01 -3.98
C PHE A 128 -1.94 19.49 -4.15
N ALA A 129 -2.77 20.05 -3.28
CA ALA A 129 -3.11 21.49 -3.33
C ALA A 129 -1.88 22.39 -3.16
N GLY A 130 -0.85 21.92 -2.46
CA GLY A 130 0.42 22.65 -2.31
C GLY A 130 1.35 22.60 -3.54
N GLU A 131 1.01 21.82 -4.58
CA GLU A 131 1.87 21.56 -5.75
C GLU A 131 1.12 21.67 -7.09
N PRO A 132 0.38 22.78 -7.37
CA PRO A 132 -0.56 22.86 -8.50
C PRO A 132 0.11 22.78 -9.89
N GLU A 133 1.39 23.13 -9.98
CA GLU A 133 2.15 23.15 -11.25
C GLU A 133 3.16 22.01 -11.36
N ALA A 134 3.08 21.01 -10.48
CA ALA A 134 4.02 19.90 -10.49
C ALA A 134 3.75 18.93 -11.66
N ASP A 135 4.77 18.65 -12.45
CA ASP A 135 4.72 17.52 -13.39
C ASP A 135 4.96 16.20 -12.62
N PHE A 136 3.88 15.52 -12.32
CA PHE A 136 3.90 14.28 -11.52
C PHE A 136 4.62 13.11 -12.20
N ASN A 137 4.99 13.21 -13.48
CA ASN A 137 5.86 12.23 -14.13
C ASN A 137 7.31 12.29 -13.62
N GLN A 138 7.73 13.43 -13.07
CA GLN A 138 9.08 13.65 -12.59
C GLN A 138 9.30 13.12 -11.15
N PHE A 139 8.24 12.80 -10.43
CA PHE A 139 8.31 12.26 -9.07
C PHE A 139 8.33 10.74 -9.11
N ILE A 140 9.46 10.15 -8.81
CA ILE A 140 9.65 8.71 -8.91
C ILE A 140 9.71 8.07 -7.52
N HIS A 141 8.82 7.13 -7.28
CA HIS A 141 8.83 6.24 -6.14
C HIS A 141 9.27 4.84 -6.58
N TYR A 142 10.40 4.37 -6.08
CA TYR A 142 10.84 3.00 -6.27
C TYR A 142 10.33 2.11 -5.14
N HIS A 143 9.48 1.17 -5.49
CA HIS A 143 8.98 0.13 -4.60
C HIS A 143 9.67 -1.20 -4.91
N PRO A 144 10.16 -1.98 -3.92
CA PRO A 144 10.94 -3.19 -4.19
C PRO A 144 10.21 -4.22 -5.06
N LEU A 145 8.89 -4.36 -4.92
CA LEU A 145 8.09 -5.30 -5.73
C LEU A 145 7.57 -4.69 -7.04
N LEU A 146 7.29 -3.39 -7.07
CA LEU A 146 6.67 -2.73 -8.23
C LEU A 146 7.69 -2.05 -9.15
N GLY A 147 8.93 -1.85 -8.66
CA GLY A 147 9.94 -1.06 -9.35
C GLY A 147 9.64 0.44 -9.32
N GLU A 148 10.12 1.18 -10.32
CA GLU A 148 9.87 2.61 -10.46
C GLU A 148 8.43 2.90 -10.85
N ASN A 149 7.83 3.85 -10.16
CA ASN A 149 6.49 4.37 -10.43
C ASN A 149 6.52 5.90 -10.30
N ASN A 150 6.02 6.61 -11.31
CA ASN A 150 5.71 8.02 -11.14
C ASN A 150 4.45 8.20 -10.27
N LEU A 151 4.12 9.44 -9.87
CA LEU A 151 2.97 9.67 -8.99
C LEU A 151 1.63 9.24 -9.60
N TYR A 152 1.42 9.41 -10.91
CA TYR A 152 0.20 8.90 -11.57
C TYR A 152 0.07 7.38 -11.44
N GLN A 153 1.19 6.70 -11.60
CA GLN A 153 1.24 5.25 -11.49
C GLN A 153 1.06 4.77 -10.04
N LEU A 154 1.58 5.53 -9.09
CA LEU A 154 1.42 5.25 -7.67
C LEU A 154 -0.04 5.43 -7.24
N LEU A 155 -0.70 6.51 -7.64
CA LEU A 155 -2.12 6.75 -7.38
C LEU A 155 -2.99 5.66 -8.03
N THR A 156 -2.68 5.27 -9.26
CA THR A 156 -3.38 4.15 -9.93
C THR A 156 -3.21 2.85 -9.15
N PHE A 157 -2.02 2.59 -8.60
CA PHE A 157 -1.80 1.41 -7.76
C PHE A 157 -2.65 1.47 -6.49
N LEU A 158 -2.72 2.61 -5.80
CA LEU A 158 -3.55 2.80 -4.61
C LEU A 158 -5.03 2.53 -4.90
N THR A 159 -5.58 3.11 -5.96
CA THR A 159 -6.97 2.89 -6.38
C THR A 159 -7.25 1.41 -6.66
N ASN A 160 -6.33 0.72 -7.32
CA ASN A 160 -6.47 -0.71 -7.58
C ASN A 160 -6.37 -1.54 -6.29
N HIS A 161 -5.50 -1.17 -5.36
CA HIS A 161 -5.35 -1.81 -4.06
C HIS A 161 -6.63 -1.69 -3.23
N GLU A 162 -7.20 -0.49 -3.14
CA GLU A 162 -8.51 -0.27 -2.51
C GLU A 162 -9.60 -1.11 -3.15
N THR A 163 -9.67 -1.15 -4.48
CA THR A 163 -10.67 -1.93 -5.23
C THR A 163 -10.57 -3.43 -4.91
N VAL A 164 -9.36 -3.97 -4.78
CA VAL A 164 -9.17 -5.38 -4.40
C VAL A 164 -9.71 -5.65 -2.99
N HIS A 165 -9.45 -4.76 -2.04
CA HIS A 165 -9.92 -4.91 -0.67
C HIS A 165 -11.41 -4.63 -0.52
N GLN A 166 -11.98 -3.70 -1.29
CA GLN A 166 -13.42 -3.50 -1.36
C GLN A 166 -14.14 -4.78 -1.79
N ARG A 167 -13.69 -5.43 -2.86
CA ARG A 167 -14.24 -6.73 -3.30
C ARG A 167 -14.12 -7.81 -2.21
N GLN A 168 -13.01 -7.83 -1.48
CA GLN A 168 -12.83 -8.75 -0.35
C GLN A 168 -13.87 -8.53 0.74
N ILE A 169 -14.22 -7.27 1.03
CA ILE A 169 -15.27 -6.92 1.99
C ILE A 169 -16.63 -7.36 1.44
N GLU A 170 -16.94 -7.03 0.18
CA GLU A 170 -18.18 -7.41 -0.49
C GLU A 170 -18.40 -8.93 -0.49
N ASP A 171 -17.36 -9.72 -0.71
CA ASP A 171 -17.39 -11.19 -0.65
C ASP A 171 -17.59 -11.74 0.78
N THR A 172 -17.24 -10.94 1.79
CA THR A 172 -17.34 -11.32 3.21
C THR A 172 -18.69 -10.98 3.81
N LEU A 173 -19.28 -9.83 3.47
CA LEU A 173 -20.55 -9.34 4.05
C LEU A 173 -21.73 -10.33 3.96
N PRO A 174 -21.96 -11.07 2.85
CA PRO A 174 -23.06 -12.04 2.78
C PRO A 174 -22.89 -13.21 3.74
N LYS A 175 -21.69 -13.51 4.20
CA LYS A 175 -21.40 -14.62 5.12
C LYS A 175 -21.70 -14.26 6.56
N ILE A 176 -21.78 -12.98 6.89
CA ILE A 176 -22.14 -12.48 8.23
C ILE A 176 -23.61 -12.75 8.56
N LYS A 177 -24.46 -12.78 7.53
CA LYS A 177 -25.92 -12.90 7.67
C LYS A 177 -26.43 -14.35 7.73
N ARG A 178 -25.53 -15.33 7.70
CA ARG A 178 -25.85 -16.76 7.80
C ARG A 178 -25.44 -17.33 9.15
#